data_ca78da42e56d9e493f54bcbbf04f764d
#
_entry.id   ca78da42e56d9e493f54bcbbf04f764d
#
_cell.length_a   1.000
_cell.length_b   1.000
_cell.length_c   1.000
_cell.angle_alpha   90.00
_cell.angle_beta   90.00
_cell.angle_gamma   90.00
#
_symmetry.space_group_name_H-M   'P 1'
#
loop_
_entity.id
_entity.type
_entity.pdbx_description
1 polymer ?
#
loop_
_entity_poly.entity_id
_entity_poly.type
_entity_poly.pdbx_seq_one_letter_code
_entity_poly.pdbx_strand_id
1 'polypeptide(L)'
;MNKNFWKQKKVFIPIGIVIALVCIIIGFMIYYNSSTAAVSDEKDPIVFVVESGESSELVLNKLAEQDLIKNSFAAKLCMKFNGLSDIKAGNFSLNRSMSTKEILITLNDITKAKDDQIAITFKEGMWAKEVAQLIEDNMGISKETLLNLWNDDDYLRSLMGKYAFLSEDILNTNYKVKLEGYLFPET
;
A
#
# COMPACT_ATOMS: atom_id res chain seq x y z
N MET A 1 18.42 -51.26 -49.79
CA MET A 1 18.25 -49.92 -49.16
C MET A 1 17.06 -50.03 -48.19
N ASN A 2 17.30 -49.89 -46.87
CA ASN A 2 16.44 -50.40 -45.79
C ASN A 2 15.26 -49.45 -45.53
N LYS A 3 14.05 -49.80 -46.01
CA LYS A 3 12.77 -49.06 -45.84
C LYS A 3 12.38 -48.89 -44.36
N ASN A 4 12.94 -49.67 -43.45
CA ASN A 4 12.64 -49.59 -42.03
C ASN A 4 13.30 -48.41 -41.32
N PHE A 5 14.42 -47.90 -41.83
CA PHE A 5 15.16 -46.75 -41.26
C PHE A 5 14.37 -45.42 -41.40
N TRP A 6 13.61 -45.26 -42.47
CA TRP A 6 12.77 -44.06 -42.70
C TRP A 6 11.46 -44.10 -41.90
N LYS A 7 10.92 -45.26 -41.63
CA LYS A 7 9.74 -45.39 -40.72
C LYS A 7 10.08 -45.08 -39.27
N GLN A 8 11.25 -45.49 -38.79
CA GLN A 8 11.71 -45.19 -37.44
C GLN A 8 11.94 -43.69 -37.23
N LYS A 9 12.55 -42.98 -38.16
CA LYS A 9 12.75 -41.52 -38.07
C LYS A 9 11.44 -40.73 -37.95
N LYS A 10 10.36 -41.16 -38.61
CA LYS A 10 9.03 -40.54 -38.49
C LYS A 10 8.41 -40.62 -37.11
N VAL A 11 8.79 -41.60 -36.32
CA VAL A 11 8.32 -41.77 -34.92
C VAL A 11 9.25 -41.07 -33.92
N PHE A 12 10.55 -41.08 -34.12
CA PHE A 12 11.51 -40.49 -33.21
C PHE A 12 11.48 -38.94 -33.22
N ILE A 13 11.17 -38.28 -34.35
CA ILE A 13 11.05 -36.83 -34.42
C ILE A 13 9.94 -36.29 -33.54
N PRO A 14 8.67 -36.76 -33.58
CA PRO A 14 7.62 -36.26 -32.70
C PRO A 14 7.90 -36.56 -31.23
N ILE A 15 8.48 -37.71 -30.88
CA ILE A 15 8.90 -38.02 -29.52
C ILE A 15 9.97 -37.03 -29.02
N GLY A 16 10.98 -36.71 -29.85
CA GLY A 16 11.98 -35.73 -29.52
C GLY A 16 11.39 -34.32 -29.24
N ILE A 17 10.41 -33.90 -30.06
CA ILE A 17 9.69 -32.62 -29.86
C ILE A 17 8.92 -32.63 -28.55
N VAL A 18 8.21 -33.73 -28.22
CA VAL A 18 7.48 -33.84 -26.96
C VAL A 18 8.42 -33.77 -25.76
N ILE A 19 9.56 -34.49 -25.80
CA ILE A 19 10.57 -34.42 -24.74
C ILE A 19 11.11 -33.00 -24.57
N ALA A 20 11.43 -32.33 -25.68
CA ALA A 20 11.91 -30.94 -25.65
C ALA A 20 10.88 -30.00 -25.03
N LEU A 21 9.58 -30.13 -25.39
CA LEU A 21 8.50 -29.33 -24.79
C LEU A 21 8.38 -29.59 -23.29
N VAL A 22 8.45 -30.86 -22.87
CA VAL A 22 8.39 -31.21 -21.43
C VAL A 22 9.59 -30.60 -20.68
N CYS A 23 10.79 -30.66 -21.23
CA CYS A 23 11.97 -30.02 -20.64
C CYS A 23 11.82 -28.50 -20.53
N ILE A 24 11.25 -27.83 -21.52
CA ILE A 24 10.97 -26.39 -21.50
C ILE A 24 9.95 -26.07 -20.39
N ILE A 25 8.88 -26.85 -20.27
CA ILE A 25 7.85 -26.66 -19.24
C ILE A 25 8.47 -26.83 -17.84
N ILE A 26 9.25 -27.89 -17.64
CA ILE A 26 9.92 -28.13 -16.34
C ILE A 26 10.90 -26.99 -16.03
N GLY A 27 11.71 -26.56 -17.00
CA GLY A 27 12.63 -25.43 -16.85
C GLY A 27 11.90 -24.14 -16.49
N PHE A 28 10.77 -23.87 -17.15
CA PHE A 28 9.93 -22.73 -16.84
C PHE A 28 9.32 -22.80 -15.44
N MET A 29 8.86 -23.97 -14.99
CA MET A 29 8.33 -24.14 -13.63
C MET A 29 9.38 -23.91 -12.56
N ILE A 30 10.60 -24.42 -12.77
CA ILE A 30 11.73 -24.21 -11.84
C ILE A 30 12.10 -22.72 -11.79
N TYR A 31 12.22 -22.07 -12.94
CA TYR A 31 12.48 -20.64 -13.03
C TYR A 31 11.40 -19.81 -12.32
N TYR A 32 10.12 -20.10 -12.58
CA TYR A 32 8.99 -19.41 -11.98
C TYR A 32 8.98 -19.56 -10.45
N ASN A 33 9.11 -20.78 -9.94
CA ASN A 33 9.15 -21.03 -8.49
C ASN A 33 10.32 -20.31 -7.81
N SER A 34 11.51 -20.35 -8.42
CA SER A 34 12.69 -19.65 -7.89
C SER A 34 12.53 -18.14 -7.89
N SER A 35 11.93 -17.59 -8.95
CA SER A 35 11.74 -16.13 -9.13
C SER A 35 10.61 -15.55 -8.29
N THR A 36 9.64 -16.38 -7.87
CA THR A 36 8.52 -15.96 -7.02
C THR A 36 8.69 -16.34 -5.55
N ALA A 37 9.76 -17.06 -5.20
CA ALA A 37 10.11 -17.36 -3.82
C ALA A 37 10.54 -16.09 -3.07
N ALA A 38 10.51 -16.14 -1.74
CA ALA A 38 11.00 -15.08 -0.86
C ALA A 38 12.43 -14.64 -1.24
N VAL A 39 12.72 -13.36 -1.03
CA VAL A 39 14.05 -12.78 -1.32
C VAL A 39 15.08 -13.24 -0.30
N SER A 40 14.69 -13.23 0.98
CA SER A 40 15.52 -13.69 2.12
C SER A 40 14.63 -14.21 3.24
N ASP A 41 15.23 -14.68 4.34
CA ASP A 41 14.52 -15.12 5.53
C ASP A 41 14.27 -13.98 6.54
N GLU A 42 14.59 -12.74 6.15
CA GLU A 42 14.47 -11.55 6.98
C GLU A 42 12.99 -11.18 7.19
N LYS A 43 12.59 -11.10 8.46
CA LYS A 43 11.18 -10.84 8.86
C LYS A 43 10.94 -9.42 9.32
N ASP A 44 11.93 -8.54 9.23
CA ASP A 44 11.77 -7.14 9.63
C ASP A 44 10.72 -6.46 8.77
N PRO A 45 9.72 -5.81 9.40
CA PRO A 45 8.62 -5.19 8.67
C PRO A 45 9.10 -3.96 7.91
N ILE A 46 8.80 -3.94 6.62
CA ILE A 46 9.04 -2.80 5.72
C ILE A 46 7.67 -2.20 5.38
N VAL A 47 7.51 -0.90 5.59
CA VAL A 47 6.29 -0.19 5.19
C VAL A 47 6.35 0.09 3.71
N PHE A 48 5.40 -0.50 2.96
CA PHE A 48 5.26 -0.31 1.53
C PHE A 48 3.98 0.48 1.23
N VAL A 49 4.14 1.62 0.55
CA VAL A 49 3.05 2.55 0.25
C VAL A 49 2.60 2.37 -1.20
N VAL A 50 1.29 2.13 -1.38
CA VAL A 50 0.62 2.12 -2.67
C VAL A 50 -0.27 3.35 -2.76
N GLU A 51 0.01 4.25 -3.69
CA GLU A 51 -0.75 5.48 -3.88
C GLU A 51 -2.06 5.21 -4.64
N SER A 52 -3.05 6.08 -4.42
CA SER A 52 -4.32 5.97 -5.12
C SER A 52 -4.14 6.24 -6.63
N GLY A 53 -4.61 5.29 -7.45
CA GLY A 53 -4.49 5.38 -8.91
C GLY A 53 -3.15 4.90 -9.47
N GLU A 54 -2.28 4.36 -8.65
CA GLU A 54 -1.00 3.80 -9.09
C GLU A 54 -1.21 2.53 -9.92
N SER A 55 -0.50 2.42 -11.05
CA SER A 55 -0.64 1.24 -11.91
C SER A 55 0.03 0.01 -11.27
N SER A 56 -0.56 -1.18 -11.47
CA SER A 56 0.03 -2.44 -10.97
C SER A 56 1.47 -2.65 -11.44
N GLU A 57 1.83 -2.17 -12.63
CA GLU A 57 3.20 -2.28 -13.17
C GLU A 57 4.19 -1.42 -12.37
N LEU A 58 3.79 -0.19 -12.01
CA LEU A 58 4.60 0.69 -11.18
C LEU A 58 4.78 0.10 -9.77
N VAL A 59 3.71 -0.44 -9.18
CA VAL A 59 3.77 -1.10 -7.88
C VAL A 59 4.74 -2.29 -7.91
N LEU A 60 4.69 -3.15 -8.94
CA LEU A 60 5.62 -4.27 -9.07
C LEU A 60 7.08 -3.83 -9.23
N ASN A 61 7.33 -2.72 -9.93
CA ASN A 61 8.68 -2.17 -10.05
C ASN A 61 9.17 -1.61 -8.71
N LYS A 62 8.34 -0.86 -7.97
CA LYS A 62 8.67 -0.37 -6.62
C LYS A 62 8.97 -1.53 -5.64
N LEU A 63 8.22 -2.64 -5.73
CA LEU A 63 8.51 -3.83 -4.93
C LEU A 63 9.88 -4.43 -5.24
N ALA A 64 10.27 -4.46 -6.52
CA ALA A 64 11.58 -4.96 -6.93
C ALA A 64 12.71 -4.01 -6.53
N GLU A 65 12.52 -2.69 -6.63
CA GLU A 65 13.48 -1.66 -6.21
C GLU A 65 13.75 -1.69 -4.70
N GLN A 66 12.75 -2.11 -3.89
CA GLN A 66 12.88 -2.25 -2.44
C GLN A 66 13.32 -3.66 -2.00
N ASP A 67 13.74 -4.51 -2.94
CA ASP A 67 14.13 -5.90 -2.67
C ASP A 67 13.05 -6.72 -1.92
N LEU A 68 11.77 -6.44 -2.17
CA LEU A 68 10.64 -7.19 -1.64
C LEU A 68 10.26 -8.37 -2.56
N ILE A 69 10.59 -8.27 -3.85
CA ILE A 69 10.44 -9.35 -4.84
C ILE A 69 11.70 -9.47 -5.68
N LYS A 70 12.00 -10.68 -6.16
CA LYS A 70 13.21 -10.94 -6.97
C LYS A 70 13.11 -10.41 -8.40
N ASN A 71 11.89 -10.41 -8.97
CA ASN A 71 11.71 -10.09 -10.39
C ASN A 71 10.29 -9.60 -10.67
N SER A 72 10.15 -8.36 -11.19
CA SER A 72 8.86 -7.76 -11.50
C SER A 72 8.11 -8.50 -12.62
N PHE A 73 8.81 -9.09 -13.59
CA PHE A 73 8.18 -9.87 -14.67
C PHE A 73 7.57 -11.18 -14.13
N ALA A 74 8.29 -11.91 -13.27
CA ALA A 74 7.77 -13.11 -12.61
C ALA A 74 6.59 -12.77 -11.71
N ALA A 75 6.64 -11.64 -11.00
CA ALA A 75 5.52 -11.13 -10.20
C ALA A 75 4.30 -10.78 -11.05
N LYS A 76 4.48 -10.17 -12.23
CA LYS A 76 3.41 -9.88 -13.20
C LYS A 76 2.71 -11.16 -13.68
N LEU A 77 3.50 -12.23 -13.92
CA LEU A 77 2.94 -13.55 -14.25
C LEU A 77 2.18 -14.16 -13.06
N CYS A 78 2.76 -14.09 -11.85
CA CYS A 78 2.13 -14.56 -10.63
C CYS A 78 0.80 -13.86 -10.38
N MET A 79 0.74 -12.54 -10.53
CA MET A 79 -0.45 -11.72 -10.43
C MET A 79 -1.54 -12.18 -11.39
N LYS A 80 -1.20 -12.40 -12.68
CA LYS A 80 -2.15 -12.85 -13.71
C LYS A 80 -2.66 -14.26 -13.46
N PHE A 81 -1.78 -15.20 -13.13
CA PHE A 81 -2.16 -16.61 -12.94
C PHE A 81 -3.02 -16.83 -11.68
N ASN A 82 -2.88 -15.97 -10.67
CA ASN A 82 -3.64 -16.08 -9.42
C ASN A 82 -4.82 -15.09 -9.36
N GLY A 83 -5.07 -14.27 -10.38
CA GLY A 83 -6.17 -13.30 -10.38
C GLY A 83 -5.99 -12.16 -9.37
N LEU A 84 -4.75 -11.82 -9.01
CA LEU A 84 -4.39 -10.83 -7.98
C LEU A 84 -4.09 -9.46 -8.58
N SER A 85 -4.93 -8.99 -9.51
CA SER A 85 -4.71 -7.74 -10.24
C SER A 85 -5.33 -6.50 -9.56
N ASP A 86 -6.13 -6.69 -8.51
CA ASP A 86 -6.86 -5.64 -7.81
C ASP A 86 -6.06 -5.12 -6.61
N ILE A 87 -4.87 -4.54 -6.91
CA ILE A 87 -4.01 -3.95 -5.89
C ILE A 87 -4.70 -2.74 -5.27
N LYS A 88 -4.79 -2.72 -3.94
CA LYS A 88 -5.43 -1.65 -3.17
C LYS A 88 -4.41 -0.58 -2.80
N ALA A 89 -4.86 0.68 -2.79
CA ALA A 89 -4.07 1.78 -2.24
C ALA A 89 -4.04 1.70 -0.71
N GLY A 90 -2.92 2.11 -0.12
CA GLY A 90 -2.73 2.12 1.34
C GLY A 90 -1.30 1.75 1.75
N ASN A 91 -1.06 1.70 3.06
CA ASN A 91 0.23 1.35 3.64
C ASN A 91 0.23 -0.10 4.10
N PHE A 92 1.11 -0.91 3.53
CA PHE A 92 1.18 -2.34 3.82
C PHE A 92 2.46 -2.67 4.58
N SER A 93 2.38 -3.54 5.59
CA SER A 93 3.54 -4.09 6.27
C SER A 93 3.97 -5.37 5.57
N LEU A 94 5.05 -5.30 4.81
CA LEU A 94 5.64 -6.40 4.07
C LEU A 94 6.99 -6.78 4.69
N ASN A 95 7.55 -7.92 4.33
CA ASN A 95 8.91 -8.30 4.68
C ASN A 95 9.53 -9.18 3.59
N ARG A 96 10.85 -9.34 3.61
CA ARG A 96 11.60 -10.08 2.59
C ARG A 96 11.43 -11.60 2.68
N SER A 97 10.88 -12.12 3.78
CA SER A 97 10.59 -13.55 3.93
C SER A 97 9.25 -13.97 3.30
N MET A 98 8.46 -13.00 2.82
CA MET A 98 7.23 -13.27 2.08
C MET A 98 7.53 -13.66 0.64
N SER A 99 6.84 -14.68 0.13
CA SER A 99 6.85 -14.99 -1.29
C SER A 99 6.12 -13.90 -2.09
N THR A 100 6.44 -13.77 -3.37
CA THR A 100 5.74 -12.84 -4.26
C THR A 100 4.22 -13.02 -4.23
N LYS A 101 3.74 -14.26 -4.11
CA LYS A 101 2.30 -14.56 -4.03
C LYS A 101 1.69 -14.02 -2.72
N GLU A 102 2.36 -14.20 -1.58
CA GLU A 102 1.88 -13.68 -0.29
C GLU A 102 1.85 -12.16 -0.28
N ILE A 103 2.86 -11.50 -0.84
CA ILE A 103 2.88 -10.05 -1.01
C ILE A 103 1.68 -9.59 -1.85
N LEU A 104 1.44 -10.22 -3.01
CA LEU A 104 0.32 -9.86 -3.87
C LEU A 104 -1.05 -10.10 -3.20
N ILE A 105 -1.22 -11.19 -2.45
CA ILE A 105 -2.43 -11.42 -1.65
C ILE A 105 -2.62 -10.32 -0.61
N THR A 106 -1.55 -9.89 0.05
CA THR A 106 -1.59 -8.81 1.04
C THR A 106 -1.99 -7.48 0.40
N LEU A 107 -1.45 -7.14 -0.77
CA LEU A 107 -1.78 -5.91 -1.50
C LEU A 107 -3.20 -5.91 -2.11
N ASN A 108 -3.82 -7.07 -2.31
CA ASN A 108 -5.20 -7.19 -2.79
C ASN A 108 -6.23 -7.13 -1.66
N ASP A 109 -5.80 -7.18 -0.40
CA ASP A 109 -6.67 -7.19 0.78
C ASP A 109 -6.56 -5.84 1.51
N ILE A 110 -7.58 -4.98 1.33
CA ILE A 110 -7.62 -3.67 1.97
C ILE A 110 -7.57 -3.74 3.51
N THR A 111 -8.03 -4.86 4.10
CA THR A 111 -8.01 -5.01 5.57
C THR A 111 -6.60 -5.20 6.12
N LYS A 112 -5.63 -5.51 5.27
CA LYS A 112 -4.20 -5.63 5.60
C LYS A 112 -3.43 -4.34 5.36
N ALA A 113 -4.04 -3.36 4.69
CA ALA A 113 -3.50 -2.02 4.68
C ALA A 113 -3.48 -1.51 6.12
N LYS A 114 -2.31 -1.05 6.57
CA LYS A 114 -2.26 -0.28 7.81
C LYS A 114 -2.89 1.06 7.49
N ASP A 115 -4.02 1.34 8.09
CA ASP A 115 -4.49 2.71 8.17
C ASP A 115 -3.42 3.50 8.92
N ASP A 116 -2.90 4.57 8.30
CA ASP A 116 -2.13 5.59 9.02
C ASP A 116 -3.07 6.41 9.96
N GLN A 117 -4.14 5.78 10.42
CA GLN A 117 -5.04 6.38 11.39
C GLN A 117 -4.32 6.37 12.73
N ILE A 118 -3.80 7.53 13.10
CA ILE A 118 -3.37 7.80 14.45
C ILE A 118 -4.64 8.02 15.26
N ALA A 119 -5.01 7.03 16.07
CA ALA A 119 -6.14 7.21 16.99
C ALA A 119 -5.75 8.19 18.09
N ILE A 120 -6.26 9.41 18.02
CA ILE A 120 -6.09 10.42 19.07
C ILE A 120 -7.40 10.52 19.84
N THR A 121 -7.37 10.26 21.14
CA THR A 121 -8.53 10.40 22.00
C THR A 121 -8.56 11.81 22.60
N PHE A 122 -9.52 12.62 22.18
CA PHE A 122 -9.81 13.91 22.79
C PHE A 122 -10.83 13.72 23.92
N LYS A 123 -10.45 14.12 25.14
CA LYS A 123 -11.38 14.04 26.30
C LYS A 123 -12.31 15.24 26.28
N GLU A 124 -13.55 15.04 26.73
CA GLU A 124 -14.48 16.15 26.93
C GLU A 124 -13.88 17.20 27.89
N GLY A 125 -14.09 18.47 27.58
CA GLY A 125 -13.60 19.59 28.39
C GLY A 125 -12.12 19.95 28.19
N MET A 126 -11.42 19.36 27.23
CA MET A 126 -10.06 19.77 26.89
C MET A 126 -10.05 21.18 26.26
N TRP A 127 -9.10 22.00 26.69
CA TRP A 127 -8.85 23.30 26.10
C TRP A 127 -8.19 23.17 24.73
N ALA A 128 -8.44 24.12 23.81
CA ALA A 128 -7.86 24.11 22.48
C ALA A 128 -6.33 23.93 22.49
N LYS A 129 -5.63 24.55 23.45
CA LYS A 129 -4.18 24.41 23.63
C LYS A 129 -3.73 22.99 24.01
N GLU A 130 -4.59 22.22 24.71
CA GLU A 130 -4.32 20.83 25.09
C GLU A 130 -4.57 19.90 23.89
N VAL A 131 -5.63 20.20 23.12
CA VAL A 131 -5.91 19.51 21.85
C VAL A 131 -4.74 19.70 20.87
N ALA A 132 -4.24 20.95 20.73
CA ALA A 132 -3.08 21.25 19.88
C ALA A 132 -1.81 20.52 20.33
N GLN A 133 -1.58 20.42 21.66
CA GLN A 133 -0.45 19.65 22.20
C GLN A 133 -0.56 18.15 21.88
N LEU A 134 -1.75 17.59 22.06
CA LEU A 134 -1.98 16.18 21.74
C LEU A 134 -1.76 15.87 20.27
N ILE A 135 -2.13 16.78 19.38
CA ILE A 135 -1.88 16.66 17.94
C ILE A 135 -0.36 16.74 17.64
N GLU A 136 0.36 17.68 18.30
CA GLU A 136 1.81 17.78 18.15
C GLU A 136 2.52 16.50 18.61
N ASP A 137 2.16 15.98 19.77
CA ASP A 137 2.77 14.77 20.36
C ASP A 137 2.54 13.50 19.53
N ASN A 138 1.40 13.41 18.82
CA ASN A 138 1.03 12.22 18.07
C ASN A 138 1.26 12.32 16.56
N MET A 139 1.16 13.52 15.97
CA MET A 139 1.24 13.75 14.52
C MET A 139 2.45 14.60 14.11
N GLY A 140 3.19 15.17 15.05
CA GLY A 140 4.33 16.05 14.77
C GLY A 140 3.96 17.41 14.17
N ILE A 141 2.68 17.78 14.17
CA ILE A 141 2.20 19.10 13.70
C ILE A 141 2.37 20.09 14.84
N SER A 142 3.18 21.14 14.62
CA SER A 142 3.49 22.12 15.66
C SER A 142 2.23 22.74 16.27
N LYS A 143 2.15 22.71 17.60
CA LYS A 143 1.11 23.35 18.40
C LYS A 143 0.93 24.82 18.07
N GLU A 144 2.03 25.55 17.89
CA GLU A 144 2.00 26.96 17.55
C GLU A 144 1.35 27.20 16.19
N THR A 145 1.67 26.38 15.20
CA THR A 145 1.06 26.41 13.87
C THR A 145 -0.45 26.19 13.95
N LEU A 146 -0.90 25.22 14.73
CA LEU A 146 -2.32 24.93 14.93
C LEU A 146 -3.04 26.08 15.61
N LEU A 147 -2.50 26.63 16.71
CA LEU A 147 -3.11 27.74 17.45
C LEU A 147 -3.18 29.01 16.59
N ASN A 148 -2.17 29.29 15.76
CA ASN A 148 -2.19 30.41 14.82
C ASN A 148 -3.28 30.21 13.77
N LEU A 149 -3.41 29.02 13.20
CA LEU A 149 -4.45 28.69 12.22
C LEU A 149 -5.86 28.81 12.83
N TRP A 150 -6.06 28.35 14.08
CA TRP A 150 -7.33 28.41 14.79
C TRP A 150 -7.73 29.84 15.23
N ASN A 151 -6.82 30.79 15.11
CA ASN A 151 -7.06 32.22 15.35
C ASN A 151 -7.08 33.05 14.05
N ASP A 152 -6.79 32.42 12.90
CA ASP A 152 -6.74 33.09 11.61
C ASP A 152 -8.16 33.38 11.08
N ASP A 153 -8.48 34.66 10.87
CA ASP A 153 -9.83 35.09 10.46
C ASP A 153 -10.21 34.59 9.08
N ASP A 154 -9.28 34.54 8.13
CA ASP A 154 -9.55 34.11 6.77
C ASP A 154 -9.84 32.59 6.74
N TYR A 155 -9.06 31.83 7.52
CA TYR A 155 -9.32 30.40 7.70
C TYR A 155 -10.67 30.14 8.34
N LEU A 156 -11.01 30.84 9.44
CA LEU A 156 -12.30 30.70 10.12
C LEU A 156 -13.48 31.07 9.22
N ARG A 157 -13.38 32.14 8.43
CA ARG A 157 -14.40 32.49 7.43
C ARG A 157 -14.59 31.40 6.37
N SER A 158 -13.51 30.74 5.96
CA SER A 158 -13.58 29.62 5.03
C SER A 158 -14.34 28.41 5.59
N LEU A 159 -14.24 28.19 6.92
CA LEU A 159 -14.97 27.14 7.63
C LEU A 159 -16.46 27.46 7.78
N MET A 160 -16.82 28.73 8.03
CA MET A 160 -18.21 29.18 8.15
C MET A 160 -19.03 28.85 6.89
N GLY A 161 -18.39 28.88 5.71
CA GLY A 161 -19.04 28.46 4.46
C GLY A 161 -19.29 26.95 4.33
N LYS A 162 -18.60 26.13 5.14
CA LYS A 162 -18.71 24.66 5.11
C LYS A 162 -19.56 24.09 6.24
N TYR A 163 -19.56 24.75 7.40
CA TYR A 163 -20.17 24.23 8.63
C TYR A 163 -21.22 25.22 9.15
N ALA A 164 -22.49 24.86 9.05
CA ALA A 164 -23.62 25.71 9.37
C ALA A 164 -23.74 26.11 10.87
N PHE A 165 -23.05 25.38 11.77
CA PHE A 165 -23.02 25.70 13.21
C PHE A 165 -21.99 26.77 13.59
N LEU A 166 -21.11 27.18 12.66
CA LEU A 166 -20.17 28.27 12.87
C LEU A 166 -20.84 29.60 12.51
N SER A 167 -20.85 30.52 13.47
CA SER A 167 -21.40 31.88 13.30
C SER A 167 -20.29 32.92 13.34
N GLU A 168 -20.63 34.20 13.02
CA GLU A 168 -19.68 35.32 13.12
C GLU A 168 -19.11 35.53 14.55
N ASP A 169 -19.77 35.00 15.56
CA ASP A 169 -19.27 35.04 16.94
C ASP A 169 -17.90 34.38 17.13
N ILE A 170 -17.53 33.44 16.25
CA ILE A 170 -16.22 32.82 16.28
C ILE A 170 -15.07 33.83 16.04
N LEU A 171 -15.36 34.93 15.38
CA LEU A 171 -14.37 35.99 15.10
C LEU A 171 -14.17 36.97 16.25
N ASN A 172 -14.83 36.73 17.39
CA ASN A 172 -14.75 37.62 18.55
C ASN A 172 -13.32 37.63 19.13
N THR A 173 -12.73 38.82 19.23
CA THR A 173 -11.34 39.03 19.69
C THR A 173 -11.16 38.80 21.20
N ASN A 174 -12.23 38.62 21.96
CA ASN A 174 -12.17 38.32 23.39
C ASN A 174 -11.78 36.86 23.70
N TYR A 175 -11.87 35.98 22.70
CA TYR A 175 -11.45 34.59 22.87
C TYR A 175 -9.94 34.43 22.73
N LYS A 176 -9.32 33.68 23.64
CA LYS A 176 -7.89 33.36 23.58
C LYS A 176 -7.52 32.49 22.36
N VAL A 177 -8.40 31.56 22.02
CA VAL A 177 -8.40 30.77 20.80
C VAL A 177 -9.81 30.82 20.25
N LYS A 178 -9.98 31.40 19.06
CA LYS A 178 -11.31 31.67 18.45
C LYS A 178 -12.09 30.39 18.17
N LEU A 179 -11.39 29.30 17.80
CA LEU A 179 -12.02 28.01 17.55
C LEU A 179 -12.35 27.23 18.82
N GLU A 180 -11.92 27.73 20.01
CA GLU A 180 -12.26 27.10 21.28
C GLU A 180 -13.78 27.14 21.55
N GLY A 181 -14.34 26.02 22.00
CA GLY A 181 -15.79 25.85 22.13
C GLY A 181 -16.50 25.31 20.90
N TYR A 182 -15.82 25.27 19.75
CA TYR A 182 -16.32 24.65 18.52
C TYR A 182 -15.61 23.32 18.21
N LEU A 183 -14.57 22.96 18.99
CA LEU A 183 -13.91 21.67 18.91
C LEU A 183 -14.66 20.67 19.78
N PHE A 184 -15.68 20.03 19.20
CA PHE A 184 -16.44 18.99 19.89
C PHE A 184 -15.83 17.63 19.58
N PRO A 185 -15.43 16.83 20.59
CA PRO A 185 -15.08 15.44 20.39
C PRO A 185 -16.36 14.66 20.06
N GLU A 186 -16.46 14.14 18.82
CA GLU A 186 -17.43 13.10 18.48
C GLU A 186 -16.72 11.74 18.55
N THR A 187 -17.41 10.78 19.14
CA THR A 187 -17.02 9.36 19.16
C THR A 187 -17.67 8.60 18.02
#